data_e859e2cb3e9249fb67c74a8dd0c48e5c
#
_entry.id   e859e2cb3e9249fb67c74a8dd0c48e5c
#
_cell.length_a   1.000
_cell.length_b   1.000
_cell.length_c   1.000
_cell.angle_alpha   90.00
_cell.angle_beta   90.00
_cell.angle_gamma   90.00
#
_symmetry.space_group_name_H-M   'P 1'
#
loop_
_entity.id
_entity.type
_entity.pdbx_description
1 polymer ?
#
loop_
_entity_poly.entity_id
_entity_poly.type
_entity_poly.pdbx_seq_one_letter_code
_entity_poly.pdbx_strand_id
1 'polypeptide(L)'
;GNRDIWYHEAMAHAPEHCEPEMMGAEDPLFILYTSGSTGKPKGVLHTTAGYLLQAAMTHKLVFDYKDGETYWCTADVGWVTGHTYIVYGPLANGATTLLFEGVPTYPDVRRICQVVDKHKVNILYTAPTAIRALMAHGGYPADGTHCHSLRLLGSVGEPINPQAWQWYYETIGKNRCPIVDTWWQTETGGIMISPLPGITALKPGAASIPFFGIQPAIVDKDGKELLHAGEGNLVIRDSWPGQARTVYGDHTRFIQTYFSAYENQYFTSDGCRRDDDGYYWITGRVDDVLNVSGHRLGTAEIESALVSH
;
A
#
# COMPACT_ATOMS: atom_id res chain seq x y z
N GLY A 1 6.48 17.85 34.41
CA GLY A 1 7.07 19.17 34.13
C GLY A 1 6.11 20.00 33.32
N ASN A 2 6.17 21.33 33.38
CA ASN A 2 5.23 22.26 32.72
C ASN A 2 5.33 22.26 31.18
N ARG A 3 6.04 21.32 30.56
CA ARG A 3 6.17 21.22 29.11
C ARG A 3 5.03 20.45 28.48
N ASP A 4 4.57 19.39 29.18
CA ASP A 4 3.60 18.46 28.61
C ASP A 4 2.18 18.92 28.98
N ILE A 5 1.29 18.90 28.00
CA ILE A 5 -0.11 19.31 28.14
C ILE A 5 -0.97 18.07 27.80
N TRP A 6 -1.95 17.79 28.66
CA TRP A 6 -2.90 16.72 28.40
C TRP A 6 -3.78 17.06 27.18
N TYR A 7 -3.90 16.12 26.26
CA TYR A 7 -4.68 16.30 25.02
C TYR A 7 -6.13 16.75 25.31
N HIS A 8 -6.79 16.11 26.26
CA HIS A 8 -8.18 16.43 26.61
C HIS A 8 -8.33 17.83 27.20
N GLU A 9 -7.36 18.29 27.96
CA GLU A 9 -7.36 19.66 28.51
C GLU A 9 -7.16 20.68 27.38
N ALA A 10 -6.23 20.42 26.46
CA ALA A 10 -6.00 21.30 25.31
C ALA A 10 -7.25 21.34 24.42
N MET A 11 -7.88 20.21 24.15
CA MET A 11 -9.07 20.11 23.31
C MET A 11 -10.30 20.80 23.93
N ALA A 12 -10.46 20.74 25.28
CA ALA A 12 -11.59 21.38 25.96
C ALA A 12 -11.60 22.93 25.79
N HIS A 13 -10.46 23.51 25.48
CA HIS A 13 -10.29 24.96 25.31
C HIS A 13 -10.04 25.35 23.84
N ALA A 14 -9.96 24.39 22.91
CA ALA A 14 -9.76 24.67 21.49
C ALA A 14 -11.06 25.23 20.86
N PRO A 15 -10.95 26.17 19.91
CA PRO A 15 -12.11 26.61 19.14
C PRO A 15 -12.64 25.45 18.27
N GLU A 16 -13.95 25.41 18.06
CA GLU A 16 -14.60 24.41 17.19
C GLU A 16 -14.35 24.69 15.70
N HIS A 17 -13.94 25.87 15.35
CA HIS A 17 -13.67 26.31 13.99
C HIS A 17 -12.18 26.63 13.80
N CYS A 18 -11.62 26.10 12.70
CA CYS A 18 -10.25 26.39 12.26
C CYS A 18 -10.28 26.61 10.74
N GLU A 19 -9.93 27.83 10.32
CA GLU A 19 -9.81 28.12 8.90
C GLU A 19 -8.68 27.31 8.28
N PRO A 20 -8.90 26.67 7.10
CA PRO A 20 -7.83 25.97 6.41
C PRO A 20 -6.78 26.94 5.88
N GLU A 21 -5.50 26.58 6.06
CA GLU A 21 -4.41 27.34 5.47
C GLU A 21 -4.39 27.17 3.96
N MET A 22 -4.27 28.28 3.24
CA MET A 22 -4.14 28.25 1.77
C MET A 22 -2.71 27.87 1.37
N MET A 23 -2.57 26.69 0.76
CA MET A 23 -1.29 26.10 0.38
C MET A 23 -1.07 26.18 -1.13
N GLY A 24 0.16 26.46 -1.54
CA GLY A 24 0.60 26.28 -2.91
C GLY A 24 0.71 24.79 -3.29
N ALA A 25 0.63 24.48 -4.57
CA ALA A 25 0.67 23.10 -5.06
C ALA A 25 1.94 22.35 -4.63
N GLU A 26 3.07 23.03 -4.63
CA GLU A 26 4.38 22.47 -4.28
C GLU A 26 4.82 22.79 -2.83
N ASP A 27 3.95 23.39 -2.01
CA ASP A 27 4.26 23.56 -0.60
C ASP A 27 4.39 22.21 0.09
N PRO A 28 5.37 22.02 0.98
CA PRO A 28 5.55 20.77 1.71
C PRO A 28 4.30 20.37 2.50
N LEU A 29 3.85 19.13 2.33
CA LEU A 29 2.73 18.59 3.09
C LEU A 29 3.21 17.85 4.34
N PHE A 30 4.15 16.92 4.15
CA PHE A 30 4.77 16.20 5.25
C PHE A 30 6.14 15.62 4.86
N ILE A 31 6.89 15.23 5.89
CA ILE A 31 8.13 14.48 5.79
C ILE A 31 7.94 13.17 6.55
N LEU A 32 8.14 12.04 5.87
CA LEU A 32 8.08 10.72 6.48
C LEU A 32 9.43 10.02 6.38
N TYR A 33 9.97 9.61 7.52
CA TYR A 33 11.25 8.91 7.57
C TYR A 33 11.09 7.42 7.29
N THR A 34 11.91 6.93 6.34
CA THR A 34 11.99 5.50 6.02
C THR A 34 13.40 4.98 6.31
N SER A 35 13.53 3.67 6.53
CA SER A 35 14.82 3.02 6.61
C SER A 35 15.58 3.18 5.28
N GLY A 36 16.85 3.54 5.34
CA GLY A 36 17.72 3.61 4.16
C GLY A 36 18.62 2.39 4.07
N SER A 37 18.91 1.91 2.87
CA SER A 37 19.89 0.85 2.61
C SER A 37 21.28 1.16 3.17
N THR A 38 21.60 2.44 3.37
CA THR A 38 22.87 2.93 3.95
C THR A 38 22.85 3.12 5.47
N GLY A 39 21.81 2.65 6.16
CA GLY A 39 21.66 2.75 7.61
C GLY A 39 21.13 4.09 8.16
N LYS A 40 21.24 5.20 7.42
CA LYS A 40 20.63 6.47 7.84
C LYS A 40 19.20 6.57 7.31
N PRO A 41 18.20 6.90 8.16
CA PRO A 41 16.83 7.16 7.70
C PRO A 41 16.80 8.26 6.62
N LYS A 42 15.84 8.13 5.68
CA LYS A 42 15.57 9.12 4.63
C LYS A 42 14.26 9.83 4.96
N GLY A 43 14.27 11.14 5.08
CA GLY A 43 13.05 11.94 5.22
C GLY A 43 12.42 12.18 3.84
N VAL A 44 11.49 11.34 3.43
CA VAL A 44 10.78 11.48 2.16
C VAL A 44 9.83 12.66 2.25
N LEU A 45 9.98 13.66 1.38
CA LEU A 45 9.17 14.86 1.36
C LEU A 45 8.14 14.79 0.24
N HIS A 46 6.87 14.94 0.62
CA HIS A 46 5.74 15.10 -0.29
C HIS A 46 5.19 16.52 -0.26
N THR A 47 4.70 16.96 -1.43
CA THR A 47 4.06 18.27 -1.61
C THR A 47 2.54 18.15 -1.71
N THR A 48 1.85 19.27 -1.49
CA THR A 48 0.43 19.28 -1.17
C THR A 48 -0.46 18.76 -2.32
N ALA A 49 -0.45 19.42 -3.47
CA ALA A 49 -1.46 19.13 -4.49
C ALA A 49 -1.27 17.77 -5.17
N GLY A 50 -0.04 17.46 -5.59
CA GLY A 50 0.24 16.22 -6.33
C GLY A 50 -0.02 14.98 -5.48
N TYR A 51 0.40 15.00 -4.22
CA TYR A 51 0.15 13.90 -3.29
C TYR A 51 -1.36 13.72 -3.01
N LEU A 52 -2.08 14.81 -2.69
CA LEU A 52 -3.51 14.74 -2.43
C LEU A 52 -4.30 14.25 -3.64
N LEU A 53 -3.93 14.70 -4.85
CA LEU A 53 -4.54 14.22 -6.09
C LEU A 53 -4.36 12.70 -6.23
N GLN A 54 -3.13 12.20 -6.08
CA GLN A 54 -2.82 10.77 -6.17
C GLN A 54 -3.60 9.97 -5.11
N ALA A 55 -3.56 10.41 -3.87
CA ALA A 55 -4.24 9.76 -2.76
C ALA A 55 -5.76 9.70 -2.97
N ALA A 56 -6.39 10.82 -3.35
CA ALA A 56 -7.82 10.91 -3.57
C ALA A 56 -8.28 10.06 -4.77
N MET A 57 -7.59 10.15 -5.91
CA MET A 57 -7.96 9.42 -7.13
C MET A 57 -7.80 7.92 -6.95
N THR A 58 -6.68 7.47 -6.36
CA THR A 58 -6.45 6.04 -6.13
C THR A 58 -7.40 5.49 -5.08
N HIS A 59 -7.66 6.21 -3.98
CA HIS A 59 -8.68 5.79 -3.02
C HIS A 59 -10.05 5.64 -3.67
N LYS A 60 -10.48 6.60 -4.47
CA LYS A 60 -11.80 6.56 -5.11
C LYS A 60 -11.93 5.44 -6.13
N LEU A 61 -10.93 5.26 -7.00
CA LEU A 61 -11.04 4.36 -8.15
C LEU A 61 -10.59 2.93 -7.85
N VAL A 62 -9.49 2.74 -7.10
CA VAL A 62 -9.01 1.39 -6.76
C VAL A 62 -9.93 0.71 -5.77
N PHE A 63 -10.46 1.44 -4.78
CA PHE A 63 -11.44 0.87 -3.84
C PHE A 63 -12.88 1.03 -4.32
N ASP A 64 -13.09 1.62 -5.52
CA ASP A 64 -14.44 1.87 -6.06
C ASP A 64 -15.37 2.47 -4.99
N TYR A 65 -14.83 3.42 -4.21
CA TYR A 65 -15.50 3.99 -3.05
C TYR A 65 -16.83 4.66 -3.43
N LYS A 66 -17.88 4.32 -2.71
CA LYS A 66 -19.23 4.91 -2.85
C LYS A 66 -19.57 5.77 -1.64
N ASP A 67 -20.25 6.87 -1.88
CA ASP A 67 -20.68 7.76 -0.80
C ASP A 67 -21.52 7.00 0.25
N GLY A 68 -21.19 7.26 1.52
CA GLY A 68 -21.87 6.62 2.66
C GLY A 68 -21.29 5.26 3.08
N GLU A 69 -20.32 4.72 2.36
CA GLU A 69 -19.62 3.50 2.77
C GLU A 69 -18.62 3.75 3.89
N THR A 70 -18.44 2.74 4.74
CA THR A 70 -17.38 2.72 5.74
C THR A 70 -16.14 2.02 5.19
N TYR A 71 -15.05 2.74 5.13
CA TYR A 71 -13.74 2.26 4.72
C TYR A 71 -12.87 1.99 5.95
N TRP A 72 -12.16 0.87 5.97
CA TRP A 72 -11.23 0.53 7.03
C TRP A 72 -9.88 0.07 6.47
N CYS A 73 -8.85 0.86 6.73
CA CYS A 73 -7.46 0.45 6.56
C CYS A 73 -6.88 0.10 7.94
N THR A 74 -6.29 -1.09 8.06
CA THR A 74 -5.75 -1.59 9.34
C THR A 74 -4.30 -1.18 9.57
N ALA A 75 -3.69 -0.40 8.68
CA ALA A 75 -2.33 0.09 8.84
C ALA A 75 -2.20 1.04 10.03
N ASP A 76 -1.01 1.11 10.60
CA ASP A 76 -0.67 2.15 11.57
C ASP A 76 -0.56 3.51 10.87
N VAL A 77 -1.11 4.55 11.50
CA VAL A 77 -1.09 5.92 10.96
C VAL A 77 0.33 6.51 10.87
N GLY A 78 1.30 5.95 11.59
CA GLY A 78 2.71 6.33 11.50
C GLY A 78 3.43 5.86 10.22
N TRP A 79 2.84 4.94 9.46
CA TRP A 79 3.34 4.50 8.16
C TRP A 79 2.68 5.28 7.02
N VAL A 80 3.35 5.29 5.84
CA VAL A 80 2.79 5.97 4.67
C VAL A 80 1.41 5.44 4.27
N THR A 81 1.14 4.15 4.46
CA THR A 81 -0.18 3.58 4.20
C THR A 81 -1.26 4.23 5.06
N GLY A 82 -0.95 4.52 6.33
CA GLY A 82 -1.85 5.27 7.20
C GLY A 82 -2.03 6.71 6.73
N HIS A 83 -0.94 7.39 6.36
CA HIS A 83 -1.02 8.74 5.80
C HIS A 83 -1.94 8.77 4.57
N THR A 84 -1.63 7.96 3.56
CA THR A 84 -2.34 7.99 2.28
C THR A 84 -3.76 7.45 2.38
N TYR A 85 -3.96 6.30 3.06
CA TYR A 85 -5.22 5.55 2.99
C TYR A 85 -5.96 5.40 4.33
N ILE A 86 -5.56 6.12 5.38
CA ILE A 86 -6.42 6.36 6.55
C ILE A 86 -6.83 7.84 6.59
N VAL A 87 -5.87 8.75 6.32
CA VAL A 87 -6.07 10.18 6.48
C VAL A 87 -6.38 10.85 5.14
N TYR A 88 -5.38 11.02 4.26
CA TYR A 88 -5.50 11.93 3.14
C TYR A 88 -6.48 11.47 2.06
N GLY A 89 -6.34 10.26 1.54
CA GLY A 89 -7.19 9.75 0.47
C GLY A 89 -8.67 9.64 0.85
N PRO A 90 -9.00 8.95 1.94
CA PRO A 90 -10.38 8.84 2.39
C PRO A 90 -11.02 10.18 2.73
N LEU A 91 -10.35 11.03 3.51
CA LEU A 91 -10.93 12.32 3.93
C LEU A 91 -11.08 13.31 2.77
N ALA A 92 -10.15 13.30 1.79
CA ALA A 92 -10.30 14.10 0.57
C ALA A 92 -11.53 13.69 -0.27
N ASN A 93 -12.00 12.45 -0.13
CA ASN A 93 -13.22 11.96 -0.77
C ASN A 93 -14.46 12.03 0.14
N GLY A 94 -14.38 12.67 1.31
CA GLY A 94 -15.48 12.73 2.27
C GLY A 94 -15.90 11.36 2.84
N ALA A 95 -14.98 10.39 2.83
CA ALA A 95 -15.27 9.03 3.25
C ALA A 95 -15.36 8.89 4.78
N THR A 96 -16.21 7.99 5.24
CA THR A 96 -16.15 7.51 6.61
C THR A 96 -15.01 6.51 6.74
N THR A 97 -13.92 6.92 7.39
CA THR A 97 -12.75 6.08 7.68
C THR A 97 -12.78 5.61 9.12
N LEU A 98 -12.58 4.31 9.32
CA LEU A 98 -12.55 3.71 10.64
C LEU A 98 -11.12 3.68 11.18
N LEU A 99 -10.91 4.24 12.37
CA LEU A 99 -9.67 4.16 13.13
C LEU A 99 -9.83 3.11 14.23
N PHE A 100 -8.92 2.16 14.28
CA PHE A 100 -8.96 1.04 15.23
C PHE A 100 -7.72 1.05 16.14
N GLU A 101 -7.94 1.31 17.41
CA GLU A 101 -6.90 1.21 18.44
C GLU A 101 -6.85 -0.21 19.00
N GLY A 102 -5.89 -1.00 18.51
CA GLY A 102 -5.73 -2.38 18.97
C GLY A 102 -5.05 -3.27 17.92
N VAL A 103 -4.90 -4.54 18.27
CA VAL A 103 -4.36 -5.57 17.37
C VAL A 103 -5.48 -6.45 16.81
N PRO A 104 -5.38 -6.89 15.55
CA PRO A 104 -6.45 -7.64 14.88
C PRO A 104 -6.84 -8.97 15.53
N THR A 105 -5.94 -9.52 16.35
CA THR A 105 -6.10 -10.84 17.00
C THR A 105 -6.41 -10.76 18.49
N TYR A 106 -6.67 -9.56 19.03
CA TYR A 106 -7.00 -9.40 20.45
C TYR A 106 -8.46 -8.96 20.65
N PRO A 107 -9.23 -9.58 21.57
CA PRO A 107 -8.86 -10.70 22.48
C PRO A 107 -8.76 -12.06 21.78
N ASP A 108 -9.28 -12.19 20.55
CA ASP A 108 -9.19 -13.39 19.73
C ASP A 108 -9.29 -13.03 18.24
N VAL A 109 -9.12 -14.04 17.37
CA VAL A 109 -9.07 -13.87 15.90
C VAL A 109 -10.37 -13.36 15.26
N ARG A 110 -11.50 -13.42 15.98
CA ARG A 110 -12.78 -12.88 15.48
C ARG A 110 -12.80 -11.37 15.43
N ARG A 111 -11.82 -10.70 16.04
CA ARG A 111 -11.80 -9.25 16.23
C ARG A 111 -12.04 -8.48 14.94
N ILE A 112 -11.41 -8.85 13.85
CA ILE A 112 -11.61 -8.17 12.55
C ILE A 112 -13.08 -8.26 12.11
N CYS A 113 -13.67 -9.44 12.08
CA CYS A 113 -15.07 -9.60 11.68
C CYS A 113 -16.04 -8.95 12.66
N GLN A 114 -15.74 -8.95 13.96
CA GLN A 114 -16.54 -8.22 14.95
C GLN A 114 -16.57 -6.71 14.67
N VAL A 115 -15.42 -6.13 14.32
CA VAL A 115 -15.31 -4.71 13.95
C VAL A 115 -16.07 -4.45 12.66
N VAL A 116 -15.89 -5.30 11.64
CA VAL A 116 -16.61 -5.23 10.37
C VAL A 116 -18.13 -5.26 10.58
N ASP A 117 -18.62 -6.23 11.34
CA ASP A 117 -20.06 -6.40 11.58
C ASP A 117 -20.63 -5.25 12.42
N LYS A 118 -19.91 -4.81 13.44
CA LYS A 118 -20.32 -3.70 14.33
C LYS A 118 -20.44 -2.38 13.59
N HIS A 119 -19.43 -2.06 12.77
CA HIS A 119 -19.31 -0.76 12.10
C HIS A 119 -19.76 -0.79 10.63
N LYS A 120 -20.28 -1.93 10.17
CA LYS A 120 -20.80 -2.10 8.79
C LYS A 120 -19.73 -1.73 7.74
N VAL A 121 -18.48 -2.18 7.96
CA VAL A 121 -17.38 -1.90 7.06
C VAL A 121 -17.66 -2.49 5.67
N ASN A 122 -17.49 -1.69 4.63
CA ASN A 122 -17.72 -2.07 3.24
C ASN A 122 -16.43 -2.44 2.52
N ILE A 123 -15.33 -1.76 2.88
CA ILE A 123 -14.02 -1.93 2.27
C ILE A 123 -13.00 -2.19 3.37
N LEU A 124 -12.28 -3.31 3.27
CA LEU A 124 -11.20 -3.68 4.21
C LEU A 124 -9.86 -3.71 3.48
N TYR A 125 -8.92 -2.89 3.91
CA TYR A 125 -7.56 -2.79 3.37
C TYR A 125 -6.53 -3.17 4.44
N THR A 126 -5.77 -4.24 4.21
CA THR A 126 -4.88 -4.81 5.23
C THR A 126 -3.60 -5.39 4.61
N ALA A 127 -2.64 -5.79 5.45
CA ALA A 127 -1.38 -6.37 5.01
C ALA A 127 -1.44 -7.91 4.93
N PRO A 128 -0.71 -8.54 4.00
CA PRO A 128 -0.56 -10.00 3.92
C PRO A 128 -0.10 -10.65 5.23
N THR A 129 0.77 -10.00 5.98
CA THR A 129 1.19 -10.47 7.31
C THR A 129 -0.01 -10.62 8.28
N ALA A 130 -0.96 -9.68 8.28
CA ALA A 130 -2.18 -9.81 9.09
C ALA A 130 -3.06 -10.96 8.59
N ILE A 131 -3.19 -11.13 7.27
CA ILE A 131 -3.94 -12.23 6.67
C ILE A 131 -3.33 -13.58 7.07
N ARG A 132 -2.01 -13.74 6.95
CA ARG A 132 -1.29 -14.97 7.34
C ARG A 132 -1.44 -15.27 8.83
N ALA A 133 -1.40 -14.24 9.68
CA ALA A 133 -1.64 -14.41 11.12
C ALA A 133 -3.05 -14.97 11.41
N LEU A 134 -4.07 -14.51 10.69
CA LEU A 134 -5.43 -15.06 10.80
C LEU A 134 -5.53 -16.48 10.27
N MET A 135 -4.88 -16.79 9.14
CA MET A 135 -4.84 -18.15 8.57
C MET A 135 -4.26 -19.17 9.57
N ALA A 136 -3.18 -18.81 10.26
CA ALA A 136 -2.48 -19.70 11.19
C ALA A 136 -3.33 -20.14 12.40
N HIS A 137 -4.38 -19.38 12.74
CA HIS A 137 -5.23 -19.70 13.89
C HIS A 137 -6.30 -20.78 13.64
N GLY A 138 -6.51 -21.23 12.39
CA GLY A 138 -7.51 -22.25 12.06
C GLY A 138 -8.96 -21.88 12.46
N GLY A 139 -9.94 -22.46 11.82
CA GLY A 139 -11.35 -22.28 12.21
C GLY A 139 -11.94 -20.88 12.04
N TYR A 140 -11.30 -20.00 11.29
CA TYR A 140 -11.80 -18.69 10.95
C TYR A 140 -12.70 -18.73 9.70
N PRO A 141 -13.85 -18.03 9.61
CA PRO A 141 -14.42 -17.17 10.63
C PRO A 141 -15.06 -17.99 11.75
N ALA A 142 -14.82 -17.58 12.99
CA ALA A 142 -15.47 -18.20 14.13
C ALA A 142 -16.99 -17.97 14.09
N ASP A 143 -17.74 -18.88 14.70
CA ASP A 143 -19.19 -18.82 14.81
C ASP A 143 -19.67 -17.44 15.28
N GLY A 144 -20.72 -16.91 14.61
CA GLY A 144 -21.38 -15.66 14.97
C GLY A 144 -20.82 -14.39 14.33
N THR A 145 -19.84 -14.49 13.42
CA THR A 145 -19.36 -13.36 12.62
C THR A 145 -19.60 -13.60 11.12
N HIS A 146 -20.07 -12.61 10.41
CA HIS A 146 -20.57 -12.81 9.03
C HIS A 146 -19.87 -11.97 7.97
N CYS A 147 -19.29 -10.81 8.34
CA CYS A 147 -18.66 -9.86 7.40
C CYS A 147 -19.56 -9.53 6.18
N HIS A 148 -20.91 -9.53 6.34
CA HIS A 148 -21.84 -9.36 5.22
C HIS A 148 -21.76 -7.99 4.55
N SER A 149 -21.38 -6.95 5.30
CA SER A 149 -21.25 -5.60 4.77
C SER A 149 -20.04 -5.42 3.84
N LEU A 150 -19.02 -6.29 3.93
CA LEU A 150 -17.86 -6.21 3.03
C LEU A 150 -18.30 -6.44 1.58
N ARG A 151 -17.81 -5.60 0.70
CA ARG A 151 -17.94 -5.75 -0.75
C ARG A 151 -16.60 -5.74 -1.48
N LEU A 152 -15.53 -5.23 -0.85
CA LEU A 152 -14.20 -5.15 -1.44
C LEU A 152 -13.12 -5.36 -0.38
N LEU A 153 -12.10 -6.09 -0.76
CA LEU A 153 -10.91 -6.34 0.02
C LEU A 153 -9.69 -5.74 -0.66
N GLY A 154 -8.68 -5.36 0.12
CA GLY A 154 -7.42 -4.88 -0.43
C GLY A 154 -6.23 -5.43 0.33
N SER A 155 -5.09 -5.53 -0.36
CA SER A 155 -3.81 -5.98 0.16
C SER A 155 -2.73 -4.94 -0.09
N VAL A 156 -1.84 -4.73 0.89
CA VAL A 156 -0.80 -3.69 0.85
C VAL A 156 0.43 -4.03 1.67
N GLY A 157 1.56 -3.47 1.24
CA GLY A 157 2.80 -3.38 2.02
C GLY A 157 3.83 -4.45 1.70
N GLU A 158 3.41 -5.58 1.21
CA GLU A 158 4.26 -6.69 0.74
C GLU A 158 3.53 -7.52 -0.30
N PRO A 159 4.23 -8.29 -1.15
CA PRO A 159 3.57 -9.23 -2.06
C PRO A 159 2.73 -10.26 -1.27
N ILE A 160 1.50 -10.49 -1.72
CA ILE A 160 0.65 -11.54 -1.18
C ILE A 160 0.86 -12.83 -1.97
N ASN A 161 1.15 -13.94 -1.28
CA ASN A 161 1.22 -15.22 -1.98
C ASN A 161 -0.17 -15.71 -2.41
N PRO A 162 -0.27 -16.54 -3.46
CA PRO A 162 -1.55 -17.02 -3.98
C PRO A 162 -2.42 -17.76 -2.96
N GLN A 163 -1.83 -18.48 -2.02
CA GLN A 163 -2.57 -19.20 -0.97
C GLN A 163 -3.23 -18.26 0.02
N ALA A 164 -2.50 -17.23 0.49
CA ALA A 164 -3.06 -16.21 1.39
C ALA A 164 -4.12 -15.38 0.66
N TRP A 165 -3.91 -15.07 -0.62
CA TRP A 165 -4.90 -14.40 -1.45
C TRP A 165 -6.18 -15.21 -1.57
N GLN A 166 -6.06 -16.52 -1.88
CA GLN A 166 -7.21 -17.42 -2.02
C GLN A 166 -7.97 -17.55 -0.70
N TRP A 167 -7.25 -17.77 0.41
CA TRP A 167 -7.86 -17.82 1.74
C TRP A 167 -8.61 -16.52 2.08
N TYR A 168 -8.01 -15.37 1.78
CA TYR A 168 -8.61 -14.06 2.03
C TYR A 168 -9.89 -13.88 1.22
N TYR A 169 -9.87 -14.28 -0.06
CA TYR A 169 -11.04 -14.27 -0.93
C TYR A 169 -12.17 -15.18 -0.42
N GLU A 170 -11.84 -16.43 -0.11
CA GLU A 170 -12.83 -17.44 0.30
C GLU A 170 -13.36 -17.19 1.72
N THR A 171 -12.46 -16.92 2.65
CA THR A 171 -12.78 -16.88 4.09
C THR A 171 -13.37 -15.54 4.52
N ILE A 172 -12.67 -14.45 4.23
CA ILE A 172 -13.14 -13.08 4.60
C ILE A 172 -14.10 -12.54 3.55
N GLY A 173 -13.74 -12.67 2.28
CA GLY A 173 -14.50 -12.21 1.13
C GLY A 173 -15.73 -13.03 0.80
N LYS A 174 -15.88 -14.22 1.39
CA LYS A 174 -17.01 -15.13 1.16
C LYS A 174 -17.24 -15.44 -0.33
N ASN A 175 -16.18 -15.59 -1.10
CA ASN A 175 -16.20 -15.81 -2.56
C ASN A 175 -16.96 -14.75 -3.36
N ARG A 176 -17.12 -13.54 -2.83
CA ARG A 176 -17.90 -12.45 -3.48
C ARG A 176 -17.19 -11.11 -3.53
N CYS A 177 -16.25 -10.87 -2.59
CA CYS A 177 -15.54 -9.59 -2.52
C CYS A 177 -14.28 -9.67 -3.39
N PRO A 178 -14.15 -8.87 -4.45
CA PRO A 178 -12.89 -8.80 -5.19
C PRO A 178 -11.78 -8.29 -4.29
N ILE A 179 -10.53 -8.73 -4.60
CA ILE A 179 -9.34 -8.25 -3.90
C ILE A 179 -8.56 -7.32 -4.83
N VAL A 180 -8.29 -6.11 -4.36
CA VAL A 180 -7.31 -5.22 -5.00
C VAL A 180 -5.98 -5.40 -4.30
N ASP A 181 -5.04 -6.07 -4.98
CA ASP A 181 -3.66 -6.16 -4.55
C ASP A 181 -2.91 -4.94 -5.07
N THR A 182 -2.25 -4.19 -4.19
CA THR A 182 -1.74 -2.87 -4.53
C THR A 182 -0.24 -2.82 -4.36
N TRP A 183 0.46 -2.36 -5.40
CA TRP A 183 1.87 -2.03 -5.29
C TRP A 183 2.09 -0.52 -5.33
N TRP A 184 2.86 -0.05 -4.37
CA TRP A 184 3.32 1.34 -4.23
C TRP A 184 4.33 1.45 -3.09
N GLN A 185 4.94 2.61 -2.95
CA GLN A 185 6.01 2.88 -1.99
C GLN A 185 5.75 4.19 -1.25
N THR A 186 6.49 4.45 -0.16
CA THR A 186 6.48 5.75 0.52
C THR A 186 6.78 6.88 -0.48
N GLU A 187 7.75 6.66 -1.33
CA GLU A 187 8.23 7.61 -2.34
C GLU A 187 7.23 7.85 -3.46
N THR A 188 6.35 6.90 -3.74
CA THR A 188 5.33 7.09 -4.80
C THR A 188 4.10 7.86 -4.33
N GLY A 189 3.89 7.97 -3.01
CA GLY A 189 2.80 8.72 -2.41
C GLY A 189 1.44 8.05 -2.46
N GLY A 190 1.24 7.08 -3.34
CA GLY A 190 0.00 6.34 -3.49
C GLY A 190 0.14 5.18 -4.47
N ILE A 191 -0.95 4.44 -4.69
CA ILE A 191 -0.99 3.24 -5.53
C ILE A 191 -0.55 3.54 -6.95
N MET A 192 0.34 2.67 -7.48
CA MET A 192 0.91 2.75 -8.81
C MET A 192 0.43 1.60 -9.71
N ILE A 193 0.32 0.39 -9.16
CA ILE A 193 -0.12 -0.81 -9.87
C ILE A 193 -1.18 -1.50 -9.02
N SER A 194 -2.33 -1.79 -9.59
CA SER A 194 -3.45 -2.45 -8.90
C SER A 194 -4.54 -2.87 -9.89
N PRO A 195 -5.30 -3.93 -9.64
CA PRO A 195 -6.52 -4.18 -10.40
C PRO A 195 -7.58 -3.12 -10.10
N LEU A 196 -8.50 -2.92 -11.04
CA LEU A 196 -9.70 -2.11 -10.84
C LEU A 196 -10.91 -3.04 -10.69
N PRO A 197 -11.72 -2.89 -9.61
CA PRO A 197 -12.86 -3.75 -9.34
C PRO A 197 -13.88 -3.76 -10.49
N GLY A 198 -14.32 -4.95 -10.89
CA GLY A 198 -15.29 -5.12 -11.96
C GLY A 198 -14.77 -4.92 -13.39
N ILE A 199 -13.52 -4.49 -13.54
CA ILE A 199 -12.89 -4.23 -14.86
C ILE A 199 -11.73 -5.19 -15.12
N THR A 200 -10.85 -5.37 -14.13
CA THR A 200 -9.65 -6.20 -14.27
C THR A 200 -9.93 -7.64 -13.82
N ALA A 201 -9.62 -8.63 -14.65
CA ALA A 201 -9.62 -10.01 -14.22
C ALA A 201 -8.56 -10.24 -13.14
N LEU A 202 -8.93 -10.86 -12.02
CA LEU A 202 -8.02 -11.02 -10.90
C LEU A 202 -7.16 -12.26 -11.05
N LYS A 203 -5.87 -12.14 -10.75
CA LYS A 203 -4.92 -13.26 -10.66
C LYS A 203 -4.34 -13.27 -9.24
N PRO A 204 -4.49 -14.35 -8.47
CA PRO A 204 -3.97 -14.43 -7.10
C PRO A 204 -2.47 -14.10 -7.00
N GLY A 205 -2.13 -13.04 -6.26
CA GLY A 205 -0.75 -12.58 -6.06
C GLY A 205 -0.21 -11.60 -7.10
N ALA A 206 -0.99 -11.24 -8.13
CA ALA A 206 -0.58 -10.22 -9.09
C ALA A 206 -0.98 -8.81 -8.62
N ALA A 207 -0.04 -7.87 -8.66
CA ALA A 207 -0.36 -6.44 -8.52
C ALA A 207 -1.18 -5.91 -9.72
N SER A 208 -1.19 -6.62 -10.80
CA SER A 208 -2.01 -6.51 -12.00
C SER A 208 -1.54 -5.46 -13.01
N ILE A 209 -2.25 -4.35 -13.14
CA ILE A 209 -2.05 -3.36 -14.22
C ILE A 209 -1.68 -1.99 -13.66
N PRO A 210 -0.97 -1.15 -14.43
CA PRO A 210 -0.67 0.21 -14.00
C PRO A 210 -1.94 1.04 -13.79
N PHE A 211 -1.93 1.86 -12.75
CA PHE A 211 -2.95 2.89 -12.55
C PHE A 211 -2.83 3.97 -13.63
N PHE A 212 -3.89 4.73 -13.84
CA PHE A 212 -3.96 5.78 -14.87
C PHE A 212 -2.78 6.77 -14.78
N GLY A 213 -2.11 6.99 -15.91
CA GLY A 213 -0.97 7.88 -16.03
C GLY A 213 0.37 7.30 -15.56
N ILE A 214 0.37 6.11 -14.97
CA ILE A 214 1.61 5.45 -14.53
C ILE A 214 2.18 4.61 -15.67
N GLN A 215 3.48 4.77 -15.92
CA GLN A 215 4.20 4.11 -17.02
C GLN A 215 5.36 3.23 -16.48
N PRO A 216 5.05 2.05 -15.90
CA PRO A 216 6.09 1.14 -15.47
C PRO A 216 6.77 0.48 -16.66
N ALA A 217 8.04 0.15 -16.47
CA ALA A 217 8.79 -0.72 -17.36
C ALA A 217 9.59 -1.73 -16.55
N ILE A 218 9.90 -2.86 -17.17
CA ILE A 218 10.82 -3.84 -16.61
C ILE A 218 12.10 -3.76 -17.43
N VAL A 219 13.22 -3.59 -16.74
CA VAL A 219 14.54 -3.52 -17.36
C VAL A 219 15.42 -4.69 -16.92
N ASP A 220 16.25 -5.18 -17.81
CA ASP A 220 17.24 -6.21 -17.50
C ASP A 220 18.43 -5.62 -16.70
N LYS A 221 19.42 -6.46 -16.41
CA LYS A 221 20.64 -6.07 -15.69
C LYS A 221 21.47 -4.99 -16.41
N ASP A 222 21.30 -4.85 -17.71
CA ASP A 222 22.03 -3.89 -18.54
C ASP A 222 21.21 -2.60 -18.79
N GLY A 223 20.04 -2.50 -18.16
CA GLY A 223 19.12 -1.35 -18.26
C GLY A 223 18.27 -1.37 -19.53
N LYS A 224 18.28 -2.46 -20.29
CA LYS A 224 17.47 -2.60 -21.50
C LYS A 224 16.05 -3.02 -21.14
N GLU A 225 15.08 -2.30 -21.68
CA GLU A 225 13.66 -2.60 -21.45
C GLU A 225 13.23 -3.92 -22.09
N LEU A 226 12.46 -4.71 -21.33
CA LEU A 226 11.78 -5.92 -21.76
C LEU A 226 10.39 -5.56 -22.30
N LEU A 227 10.21 -5.61 -23.63
CA LEU A 227 8.96 -5.22 -24.29
C LEU A 227 7.83 -6.27 -24.13
N HIS A 228 8.17 -7.51 -23.80
CA HIS A 228 7.25 -8.64 -23.68
C HIS A 228 7.27 -9.20 -22.25
N ALA A 229 6.62 -10.35 -22.03
CA ALA A 229 6.72 -11.09 -20.78
C ALA A 229 8.19 -11.32 -20.40
N GLY A 230 8.49 -11.19 -19.13
CA GLY A 230 9.86 -11.31 -18.62
C GLY A 230 9.98 -10.79 -17.20
N GLU A 231 11.18 -10.97 -16.65
CA GLU A 231 11.51 -10.58 -15.27
C GLU A 231 12.76 -9.68 -15.25
N GLY A 232 12.73 -8.68 -14.36
CA GLY A 232 13.83 -7.74 -14.21
C GLY A 232 13.54 -6.70 -13.12
N ASN A 233 14.22 -5.57 -13.20
CA ASN A 233 14.02 -4.47 -12.27
C ASN A 233 12.84 -3.59 -12.71
N LEU A 234 11.99 -3.23 -11.75
CA LEU A 234 10.88 -2.32 -12.01
C LEU A 234 11.35 -0.87 -12.00
N VAL A 235 11.03 -0.15 -13.05
CA VAL A 235 11.27 1.29 -13.17
C VAL A 235 9.99 2.01 -13.60
N ILE A 236 9.89 3.30 -13.29
CA ILE A 236 8.80 4.16 -13.78
C ILE A 236 9.41 5.19 -14.72
N ARG A 237 8.88 5.28 -15.95
CA ARG A 237 9.46 6.09 -17.05
C ARG A 237 9.26 7.58 -16.86
N ASP A 238 8.07 7.98 -16.42
CA ASP A 238 7.68 9.39 -16.28
C ASP A 238 7.28 9.74 -14.86
N SER A 239 7.37 11.01 -14.53
CA SER A 239 6.88 11.54 -13.25
C SER A 239 5.36 11.39 -13.13
N TRP A 240 4.89 11.33 -11.89
CA TRP A 240 3.46 11.28 -11.55
C TRP A 240 3.14 12.28 -10.43
N PRO A 241 1.87 12.64 -10.24
CA PRO A 241 1.52 13.71 -9.29
C PRO A 241 2.00 13.46 -7.85
N GLY A 242 1.87 12.24 -7.34
CA GLY A 242 2.23 11.86 -5.98
C GLY A 242 3.70 11.55 -5.74
N GLN A 243 4.57 11.70 -6.76
CA GLN A 243 6.01 11.45 -6.62
C GLN A 243 6.61 12.32 -5.53
N ALA A 244 7.43 11.74 -4.64
CA ALA A 244 8.22 12.48 -3.67
C ALA A 244 9.13 13.50 -4.38
N ARG A 245 9.28 14.68 -3.78
CA ARG A 245 10.08 15.76 -4.39
C ARG A 245 11.54 15.67 -4.02
N THR A 246 11.85 15.12 -2.84
CA THR A 246 13.23 15.04 -2.36
C THR A 246 13.35 14.16 -1.12
N VAL A 247 14.58 13.88 -0.71
CA VAL A 247 14.93 13.55 0.67
C VAL A 247 15.22 14.86 1.39
N TYR A 248 14.50 15.12 2.46
CA TYR A 248 14.62 16.37 3.23
C TYR A 248 16.03 16.62 3.70
N GLY A 249 16.57 17.78 3.34
CA GLY A 249 17.94 18.19 3.65
C GLY A 249 19.04 17.49 2.83
N ASP A 250 18.70 16.59 1.89
CA ASP A 250 19.68 15.83 1.10
C ASP A 250 19.13 15.43 -0.29
N HIS A 251 18.96 16.44 -1.15
CA HIS A 251 18.49 16.21 -2.52
C HIS A 251 19.44 15.34 -3.35
N THR A 252 20.75 15.46 -3.10
CA THR A 252 21.75 14.62 -3.79
C THR A 252 21.51 13.14 -3.54
N ARG A 253 21.18 12.77 -2.31
CA ARG A 253 20.82 11.40 -1.95
C ARG A 253 19.55 10.93 -2.64
N PHE A 254 18.57 11.79 -2.84
CA PHE A 254 17.36 11.49 -3.59
C PHE A 254 17.68 11.09 -5.03
N ILE A 255 18.46 11.91 -5.72
CA ILE A 255 18.90 11.64 -7.10
C ILE A 255 19.74 10.35 -7.16
N GLN A 256 20.70 10.19 -6.26
CA GLN A 256 21.56 9.00 -6.22
C GLN A 256 20.77 7.71 -5.97
N THR A 257 19.75 7.75 -5.11
CA THR A 257 18.98 6.57 -4.76
C THR A 257 18.04 6.13 -5.88
N TYR A 258 17.35 7.08 -6.51
CA TYR A 258 16.21 6.75 -7.37
C TYR A 258 16.44 7.02 -8.86
N PHE A 259 17.47 7.79 -9.25
CA PHE A 259 17.65 8.23 -10.64
C PHE A 259 19.06 7.98 -11.19
N SER A 260 19.97 7.42 -10.40
CA SER A 260 21.34 7.16 -10.86
C SER A 260 21.52 5.82 -11.55
N ALA A 261 20.66 4.84 -11.24
CA ALA A 261 20.78 3.49 -11.79
C ALA A 261 20.33 3.41 -13.25
N TYR A 262 19.28 4.16 -13.60
CA TYR A 262 18.68 4.19 -14.95
C TYR A 262 18.40 5.63 -15.35
N GLU A 263 18.99 6.07 -16.45
CA GLU A 263 18.88 7.45 -16.92
C GLU A 263 17.43 7.83 -17.18
N ASN A 264 16.99 8.97 -16.61
CA ASN A 264 15.63 9.53 -16.73
C ASN A 264 14.49 8.61 -16.29
N GLN A 265 14.77 7.59 -15.47
CA GLN A 265 13.76 6.67 -14.95
C GLN A 265 13.85 6.58 -13.43
N TYR A 266 12.70 6.54 -12.78
CA TYR A 266 12.64 6.28 -11.35
C TYR A 266 12.86 4.79 -11.08
N PHE A 267 13.94 4.45 -10.37
CA PHE A 267 14.26 3.09 -9.96
C PHE A 267 13.55 2.75 -8.64
N THR A 268 12.66 1.78 -8.67
CA THR A 268 11.87 1.38 -7.51
C THR A 268 12.64 0.56 -6.48
N SER A 269 13.76 -0.02 -6.87
CA SER A 269 14.49 -1.07 -6.13
C SER A 269 13.66 -2.34 -5.87
N ASP A 270 12.59 -2.56 -6.62
CA ASP A 270 11.81 -3.78 -6.61
C ASP A 270 12.06 -4.60 -7.88
N GLY A 271 12.14 -5.92 -7.71
CA GLY A 271 12.07 -6.88 -8.80
C GLY A 271 10.63 -7.07 -9.24
N CYS A 272 10.44 -7.33 -10.52
CA CYS A 272 9.12 -7.49 -11.09
C CYS A 272 9.13 -8.43 -12.29
N ARG A 273 8.10 -9.25 -12.40
CA ARG A 273 7.82 -10.07 -13.58
C ARG A 273 6.54 -9.56 -14.26
N ARG A 274 6.54 -9.51 -15.58
CA ARG A 274 5.33 -9.31 -16.37
C ARG A 274 5.01 -10.60 -17.10
N ASP A 275 3.74 -11.04 -17.02
CA ASP A 275 3.26 -12.22 -17.73
C ASP A 275 2.79 -11.89 -19.16
N ASP A 276 2.38 -12.92 -19.92
CA ASP A 276 1.94 -12.80 -21.31
C ASP A 276 0.65 -11.97 -21.48
N ASP A 277 -0.17 -11.88 -20.41
CA ASP A 277 -1.37 -11.05 -20.38
C ASP A 277 -1.07 -9.60 -19.96
N GLY A 278 0.20 -9.27 -19.71
CA GLY A 278 0.65 -7.93 -19.33
C GLY A 278 0.52 -7.59 -17.83
N TYR A 279 0.24 -8.59 -16.97
CA TYR A 279 0.13 -8.38 -15.54
C TYR A 279 1.48 -8.28 -14.88
N TYR A 280 1.62 -7.37 -13.93
CA TYR A 280 2.82 -7.15 -13.13
C TYR A 280 2.75 -7.94 -11.82
N TRP A 281 3.83 -8.63 -11.53
CA TRP A 281 4.03 -9.46 -10.34
C TRP A 281 5.28 -8.95 -9.62
N ILE A 282 5.12 -8.45 -8.40
CA ILE A 282 6.25 -7.97 -7.62
C ILE A 282 6.96 -9.19 -7.00
N THR A 283 8.25 -9.33 -7.28
CA THR A 283 9.06 -10.50 -6.84
C THR A 283 9.87 -10.22 -5.57
N GLY A 284 9.84 -8.99 -5.07
CA GLY A 284 10.52 -8.57 -3.84
C GLY A 284 11.53 -7.46 -4.09
N ARG A 285 12.25 -7.08 -3.02
CA ARG A 285 13.30 -6.04 -3.09
C ARG A 285 14.55 -6.59 -3.79
N VAL A 286 15.15 -5.78 -4.65
CA VAL A 286 16.39 -6.15 -5.38
C VAL A 286 17.58 -6.22 -4.42
N ASP A 287 17.57 -5.47 -3.33
CA ASP A 287 18.58 -5.43 -2.27
C ASP A 287 18.42 -6.56 -1.21
N ASP A 288 17.25 -7.20 -1.14
CA ASP A 288 16.94 -8.31 -0.22
C ASP A 288 17.10 -9.69 -0.87
N VAL A 289 17.90 -9.81 -1.92
CA VAL A 289 18.06 -11.05 -2.69
C VAL A 289 19.14 -11.94 -2.10
N LEU A 290 18.84 -13.21 -1.89
CA LEU A 290 19.83 -14.22 -1.56
C LEU A 290 20.53 -14.74 -2.84
N ASN A 291 21.85 -14.67 -2.87
CA ASN A 291 22.64 -15.30 -3.93
C ASN A 291 23.02 -16.71 -3.50
N VAL A 292 22.39 -17.73 -4.11
CA VAL A 292 22.70 -19.14 -3.85
C VAL A 292 23.29 -19.75 -5.11
N SER A 293 24.56 -20.09 -5.09
CA SER A 293 25.28 -20.74 -6.21
C SER A 293 25.14 -20.03 -7.56
N GLY A 294 25.10 -18.69 -7.55
CA GLY A 294 24.95 -17.88 -8.77
C GLY A 294 23.51 -17.61 -9.22
N HIS A 295 22.52 -18.16 -8.51
CA HIS A 295 21.11 -17.85 -8.70
C HIS A 295 20.66 -16.79 -7.69
N ARG A 296 19.96 -15.77 -8.17
CA ARG A 296 19.29 -14.77 -7.34
C ARG A 296 17.91 -15.30 -6.96
N LEU A 297 17.68 -15.51 -5.66
CA LEU A 297 16.39 -15.92 -5.13
C LEU A 297 15.78 -14.76 -4.35
N GLY A 298 14.60 -14.31 -4.76
CA GLY A 298 13.83 -13.31 -4.02
C GLY A 298 13.31 -13.88 -2.70
N THR A 299 13.30 -13.06 -1.65
CA THR A 299 12.75 -13.47 -0.34
C THR A 299 11.31 -13.94 -0.45
N ALA A 300 10.49 -13.30 -1.29
CA ALA A 300 9.09 -13.69 -1.53
C ALA A 300 8.93 -15.10 -2.13
N GLU A 301 9.87 -15.55 -2.98
CA GLU A 301 9.85 -16.91 -3.55
C GLU A 301 10.16 -17.97 -2.49
N ILE A 302 11.14 -17.67 -1.62
CA ILE A 302 11.52 -18.55 -0.52
C ILE A 302 10.38 -18.65 0.50
N GLU A 303 9.78 -17.53 0.87
CA GLU A 303 8.62 -17.48 1.77
C GLU A 303 7.44 -18.27 1.19
N SER A 304 7.14 -18.10 -0.10
CA SER A 304 6.07 -18.85 -0.78
C SER A 304 6.36 -20.36 -0.79
N ALA A 305 7.60 -20.77 -1.03
CA ALA A 305 8.00 -22.18 -0.97
C ALA A 305 7.87 -22.77 0.44
N LEU A 306 8.27 -22.02 1.47
CA LEU A 306 8.15 -22.42 2.87
C LEU A 306 6.69 -22.53 3.33
N VAL A 307 5.82 -21.60 2.91
CA VAL A 307 4.40 -21.61 3.24
C VAL A 307 3.65 -22.74 2.51
N SER A 308 4.13 -23.18 1.34
CA SER A 308 3.52 -24.28 0.59
C SER A 308 3.83 -25.68 1.16
N HIS A 309 4.73 -25.78 2.11
CA HIS A 309 5.20 -27.03 2.73
C HIS A 309 4.55 -27.24 4.11
#